data_ed1787571df0a41adb5f6682dde07ffc
#
_entry.id   ed1787571df0a41adb5f6682dde07ffc
#
_cell.length_a   1.000
_cell.length_b   1.000
_cell.length_c   1.000
_cell.angle_alpha   90.00
_cell.angle_beta   90.00
_cell.angle_gamma   90.00
#
_symmetry.space_group_name_H-M   'P 1'
#
loop_
_entity.id
_entity.type
_entity.pdbx_description
1 polymer ?
#
loop_
_entity_poly.entity_id
_entity_poly.type
_entity_poly.pdbx_seq_one_letter_code
_entity_poly.pdbx_strand_id
1 'polypeptide(L)'
;MRLKDIANLCGVSISTVSKVINGKADDISQEVKDKVLDTIKKYNYTPYSFTQKSTLKSFTVCFLSRDVYYSFLIINGLIEQLGKSGYSLMVFNSQNDLETERENILKIASKNIDGFIWEPVSSGSEKNYDLVQKLNCQKLCVNIPIANIPTLSQNFYAMGYLATKYLIEKSHRYICCISKVESLRAKQFENGFKKALFDYAIPFNDNMLSTSDDFDIENKIVGKFTAVICSHFSIACDVYNKYRSLGLNIPSDLSIISLRNKTRANLDTYNITTIDIPDYELGKYCADQLISMCEDKGMISTDFETTVNVDSNVSVDIPVSLKSKSAIVLGNVNIDYYLFNEEMPTFGHSCSVTDYLDIPGGKGLNQAVGIARLKKKVSIISKIGKDGDGRILLKYLNDQHVDCSLVTADEDCHTNRSFISLNSKGETAVISSLSASKSFNMSNIKNIEKYFNNVGFCLIQSGSIPTDVLMEVSSIAHKNNCKIILKPFLINSIDGIVPDLIDIFVPNREEALKLSNTTNIEDAANFFLRYGIKNVIITLDKDGVYFSNSKESKHYEAYPTNIIDQTGASDGFISTLTVMLLDGYDLDSAINAAMISASYCISKVGCSSSMIDKETLDRYIAKYNLVLTKEEA
;
A
#
# COMPACT_ATOMS: atom_id res chain seq x y z
N MET A 1 -3.84 -38.33 49.43
CA MET A 1 -3.49 -38.00 50.82
C MET A 1 -4.73 -37.39 51.47
N ARG A 2 -5.02 -37.75 52.70
CA ARG A 2 -6.20 -37.28 53.48
C ARG A 2 -5.76 -36.27 54.54
N LEU A 3 -6.68 -35.44 55.03
CA LEU A 3 -6.41 -34.45 56.09
C LEU A 3 -5.76 -35.08 57.31
N LYS A 4 -6.15 -36.33 57.60
CA LYS A 4 -5.58 -37.16 58.67
C LYS A 4 -4.10 -37.50 58.46
N ASP A 5 -3.69 -37.64 57.19
CA ASP A 5 -2.31 -37.97 56.84
C ASP A 5 -1.40 -36.76 57.07
N ILE A 6 -1.90 -35.55 56.71
CA ILE A 6 -1.22 -34.28 57.00
C ILE A 6 -1.11 -34.04 58.50
N ALA A 7 -2.20 -34.28 59.25
CA ALA A 7 -2.20 -34.14 60.67
C ALA A 7 -1.15 -35.03 61.33
N ASN A 8 -1.05 -36.31 60.91
CA ASN A 8 -0.04 -37.24 61.38
C ASN A 8 1.39 -36.83 61.08
N LEU A 9 1.65 -36.34 59.85
CA LEU A 9 2.97 -35.83 59.39
C LEU A 9 3.41 -34.57 60.16
N CYS A 10 2.48 -33.75 60.56
CA CYS A 10 2.76 -32.53 61.32
C CYS A 10 2.78 -32.78 62.83
N GLY A 11 2.29 -33.96 63.33
CA GLY A 11 2.16 -34.26 64.72
C GLY A 11 1.10 -33.43 65.46
N VAL A 12 0.02 -33.06 64.77
CA VAL A 12 -1.06 -32.21 65.29
C VAL A 12 -2.43 -32.86 65.08
N SER A 13 -3.47 -32.33 65.73
CA SER A 13 -4.84 -32.80 65.50
C SER A 13 -5.37 -32.45 64.12
N ILE A 14 -6.33 -33.28 63.64
CA ILE A 14 -7.03 -32.98 62.38
C ILE A 14 -7.73 -31.60 62.43
N SER A 15 -8.26 -31.22 63.58
CA SER A 15 -8.90 -29.93 63.80
C SER A 15 -7.90 -28.77 63.72
N THR A 16 -6.66 -28.95 64.15
CA THR A 16 -5.56 -28.01 64.07
C THR A 16 -5.21 -27.74 62.57
N VAL A 17 -5.03 -28.81 61.82
CA VAL A 17 -4.77 -28.69 60.36
C VAL A 17 -5.94 -28.00 59.66
N SER A 18 -7.17 -28.34 59.98
CA SER A 18 -8.36 -27.72 59.42
C SER A 18 -8.46 -26.25 59.76
N LYS A 19 -8.13 -25.81 60.98
CA LYS A 19 -8.11 -24.40 61.39
C LYS A 19 -7.04 -23.62 60.60
N VAL A 20 -5.85 -24.18 60.44
CA VAL A 20 -4.74 -23.55 59.67
C VAL A 20 -5.14 -23.39 58.20
N ILE A 21 -5.71 -24.42 57.58
CA ILE A 21 -6.16 -24.37 56.18
C ILE A 21 -7.27 -23.34 55.97
N ASN A 22 -8.18 -23.18 56.91
CA ASN A 22 -9.33 -22.29 56.82
C ASN A 22 -9.06 -20.86 57.34
N GLY A 23 -7.82 -20.52 57.69
CA GLY A 23 -7.45 -19.19 58.20
C GLY A 23 -8.02 -18.84 59.58
N LYS A 24 -8.52 -19.86 60.34
CA LYS A 24 -9.11 -19.71 61.68
C LYS A 24 -8.17 -20.21 62.76
N ALA A 25 -6.92 -19.83 62.68
CA ALA A 25 -5.84 -20.42 63.48
C ALA A 25 -5.25 -19.41 64.48
N ASP A 26 -6.01 -18.43 64.94
CA ASP A 26 -5.54 -17.36 65.83
C ASP A 26 -5.00 -17.92 67.17
N ASP A 27 -5.51 -19.05 67.61
CA ASP A 27 -5.14 -19.76 68.79
C ASP A 27 -3.99 -20.79 68.60
N ILE A 28 -3.36 -20.83 67.39
CA ILE A 28 -2.30 -21.77 67.04
C ILE A 28 -0.97 -21.06 66.91
N SER A 29 0.12 -21.60 67.46
CA SER A 29 1.45 -21.02 67.38
C SER A 29 1.94 -20.90 65.91
N GLN A 30 2.73 -19.88 65.61
CA GLN A 30 3.25 -19.64 64.24
C GLN A 30 4.07 -20.82 63.74
N GLU A 31 4.87 -21.45 64.60
CA GLU A 31 5.68 -22.63 64.27
C GLU A 31 4.83 -23.79 63.76
N VAL A 32 3.67 -24.01 64.36
CA VAL A 32 2.73 -25.07 63.95
C VAL A 32 2.02 -24.69 62.67
N LYS A 33 1.68 -23.42 62.49
CA LYS A 33 1.11 -22.93 61.21
C LYS A 33 2.07 -23.18 60.07
N ASP A 34 3.32 -22.76 60.22
CA ASP A 34 4.34 -22.89 59.17
C ASP A 34 4.61 -24.34 58.83
N LYS A 35 4.74 -25.22 59.85
CA LYS A 35 4.91 -26.65 59.67
C LYS A 35 3.76 -27.31 58.90
N VAL A 36 2.53 -26.93 59.21
CA VAL A 36 1.33 -27.41 58.49
C VAL A 36 1.30 -26.94 57.07
N LEU A 37 1.59 -25.65 56.81
CA LEU A 37 1.61 -25.06 55.47
C LEU A 37 2.72 -25.65 54.60
N ASP A 38 3.91 -25.85 55.15
CA ASP A 38 5.03 -26.47 54.44
C ASP A 38 4.76 -27.95 54.13
N THR A 39 4.11 -28.67 55.03
CA THR A 39 3.71 -30.07 54.78
C THR A 39 2.64 -30.13 53.69
N ILE A 40 1.68 -29.21 53.69
CA ILE A 40 0.67 -29.09 52.63
C ILE A 40 1.34 -28.81 51.28
N LYS A 41 2.29 -27.83 51.22
CA LYS A 41 3.07 -27.53 50.01
C LYS A 41 3.89 -28.73 49.54
N LYS A 42 4.65 -29.35 50.44
CA LYS A 42 5.55 -30.48 50.14
C LYS A 42 4.84 -31.69 49.55
N TYR A 43 3.64 -31.99 50.01
CA TYR A 43 2.86 -33.16 49.58
C TYR A 43 1.71 -32.79 48.64
N ASN A 44 1.65 -31.53 48.18
CA ASN A 44 0.64 -31.01 47.25
C ASN A 44 -0.80 -31.39 47.67
N TYR A 45 -1.07 -31.26 48.97
CA TYR A 45 -2.37 -31.62 49.56
C TYR A 45 -3.41 -30.55 49.20
N THR A 46 -4.53 -30.98 48.61
CA THR A 46 -5.70 -30.16 48.34
C THR A 46 -6.84 -30.50 49.31
N PRO A 47 -7.49 -29.48 49.94
CA PRO A 47 -8.57 -29.71 50.90
C PRO A 47 -9.76 -30.49 50.32
N TYR A 48 -10.46 -31.24 51.17
CA TYR A 48 -11.58 -32.11 50.83
C TYR A 48 -12.80 -31.40 50.18
N SER A 49 -12.87 -30.08 50.27
CA SER A 49 -13.90 -29.25 49.62
C SER A 49 -14.01 -29.42 48.11
N PHE A 50 -12.99 -29.96 47.44
CA PHE A 50 -13.04 -30.30 46.02
C PHE A 50 -13.89 -31.54 45.69
N THR A 51 -14.36 -32.29 46.68
CA THR A 51 -14.97 -33.63 46.46
C THR A 51 -16.45 -33.74 46.82
N GLN A 52 -17.08 -32.73 47.44
CA GLN A 52 -18.51 -32.76 47.70
C GLN A 52 -19.31 -32.25 46.49
N LYS A 53 -20.08 -33.17 45.86
CA LYS A 53 -21.14 -32.78 44.94
C LYS A 53 -22.24 -32.07 45.74
N SER A 54 -22.42 -30.76 45.58
CA SER A 54 -23.66 -30.14 45.97
C SER A 54 -24.74 -30.59 44.96
N THR A 55 -25.80 -31.15 45.44
CA THR A 55 -26.96 -31.56 44.64
C THR A 55 -27.89 -30.42 44.34
N LEU A 56 -27.66 -29.25 44.93
CA LEU A 56 -28.45 -28.02 44.73
C LEU A 56 -27.66 -27.05 43.88
N LYS A 57 -28.29 -26.56 42.76
CA LYS A 57 -27.74 -25.48 41.92
C LYS A 57 -27.60 -24.21 42.77
N SER A 58 -26.45 -23.55 42.64
CA SER A 58 -26.18 -22.26 43.30
C SER A 58 -26.57 -21.05 42.41
N PHE A 59 -26.87 -21.29 41.13
CA PHE A 59 -27.07 -20.28 40.11
C PHE A 59 -25.93 -19.25 40.08
N THR A 60 -24.69 -19.76 40.24
CA THR A 60 -23.50 -18.95 40.29
C THR A 60 -22.47 -19.46 39.28
N VAL A 61 -22.03 -18.55 38.42
CA VAL A 61 -20.90 -18.74 37.47
C VAL A 61 -19.71 -17.94 37.96
N CYS A 62 -18.53 -18.51 37.90
CA CYS A 62 -17.30 -17.81 38.20
C CYS A 62 -16.50 -17.55 36.92
N PHE A 63 -16.08 -16.31 36.71
CA PHE A 63 -15.14 -15.93 35.67
C PHE A 63 -13.79 -15.60 36.29
N LEU A 64 -12.78 -16.36 35.96
CA LEU A 64 -11.40 -16.07 36.29
C LEU A 64 -10.77 -15.34 35.11
N SER A 65 -10.70 -14.03 35.22
CA SER A 65 -10.12 -13.18 34.19
C SER A 65 -8.61 -13.14 34.30
N ARG A 66 -7.95 -13.14 33.17
CA ARG A 66 -6.53 -12.83 33.06
C ARG A 66 -6.22 -11.44 33.59
N ASP A 67 -7.01 -10.44 33.12
CA ASP A 67 -6.94 -9.06 33.58
C ASP A 67 -8.28 -8.37 33.30
N VAL A 68 -9.01 -8.02 34.37
CA VAL A 68 -10.35 -7.42 34.29
C VAL A 68 -10.39 -6.11 33.49
N TYR A 69 -9.29 -5.38 33.45
CA TYR A 69 -9.21 -4.14 32.66
C TYR A 69 -9.38 -4.40 31.16
N TYR A 70 -8.73 -5.44 30.66
CA TYR A 70 -8.82 -5.83 29.24
C TYR A 70 -10.04 -6.69 28.92
N SER A 71 -10.57 -7.44 29.91
CA SER A 71 -11.71 -8.33 29.75
C SER A 71 -13.05 -7.66 30.09
N PHE A 72 -13.07 -6.33 30.23
CA PHE A 72 -14.26 -5.57 30.67
C PHE A 72 -15.49 -5.84 29.80
N LEU A 73 -15.36 -5.88 28.48
CA LEU A 73 -16.49 -6.16 27.58
C LEU A 73 -16.96 -7.61 27.66
N ILE A 74 -16.05 -8.57 27.81
CA ILE A 74 -16.40 -9.97 28.04
C ILE A 74 -17.23 -10.08 29.32
N ILE A 75 -16.79 -9.41 30.40
CA ILE A 75 -17.50 -9.38 31.70
C ILE A 75 -18.91 -8.79 31.54
N ASN A 76 -19.05 -7.70 30.81
CA ASN A 76 -20.36 -7.09 30.57
C ASN A 76 -21.30 -8.01 29.78
N GLY A 77 -20.80 -8.68 28.75
CA GLY A 77 -21.55 -9.69 28.00
C GLY A 77 -22.00 -10.86 28.86
N LEU A 78 -21.09 -11.35 29.74
CA LEU A 78 -21.38 -12.38 30.72
C LEU A 78 -22.47 -11.95 31.70
N ILE A 79 -22.34 -10.75 32.29
CA ILE A 79 -23.33 -10.22 33.26
C ILE A 79 -24.72 -10.12 32.63
N GLU A 80 -24.82 -9.57 31.42
CA GLU A 80 -26.11 -9.42 30.75
C GLU A 80 -26.77 -10.76 30.50
N GLN A 81 -26.03 -11.70 29.90
CA GLN A 81 -26.61 -12.95 29.44
C GLN A 81 -26.89 -13.94 30.58
N LEU A 82 -25.99 -14.04 31.57
CA LEU A 82 -26.19 -14.83 32.80
C LEU A 82 -27.40 -14.31 33.59
N GLY A 83 -27.52 -12.95 33.69
CA GLY A 83 -28.64 -12.32 34.40
C GLY A 83 -30.00 -12.64 33.81
N LYS A 84 -30.13 -12.74 32.47
CA LYS A 84 -31.36 -13.16 31.80
C LYS A 84 -31.82 -14.57 32.17
N SER A 85 -30.86 -15.43 32.51
CA SER A 85 -31.09 -16.83 32.90
C SER A 85 -31.09 -17.07 34.41
N GLY A 86 -31.07 -15.98 35.19
CA GLY A 86 -31.11 -16.04 36.65
C GLY A 86 -29.79 -16.46 37.33
N TYR A 87 -28.67 -16.47 36.57
CA TYR A 87 -27.36 -16.74 37.13
C TYR A 87 -26.65 -15.48 37.61
N SER A 88 -25.90 -15.55 38.69
CA SER A 88 -25.01 -14.50 39.18
C SER A 88 -23.59 -14.73 38.71
N LEU A 89 -22.86 -13.66 38.42
CA LEU A 89 -21.44 -13.71 38.03
C LEU A 89 -20.54 -13.35 39.21
N MET A 90 -19.58 -14.19 39.51
CA MET A 90 -18.45 -13.92 40.41
C MET A 90 -17.19 -13.75 39.58
N VAL A 91 -16.44 -12.66 39.76
CA VAL A 91 -15.25 -12.34 38.98
C VAL A 91 -14.00 -12.37 39.87
N PHE A 92 -12.97 -13.06 39.40
CA PHE A 92 -11.62 -13.06 39.98
C PHE A 92 -10.62 -12.52 38.94
N ASN A 93 -9.60 -11.78 39.42
CA ASN A 93 -8.56 -11.18 38.57
C ASN A 93 -7.21 -11.84 38.84
N SER A 94 -6.61 -12.41 37.81
CA SER A 94 -5.28 -13.01 37.88
C SER A 94 -4.13 -12.01 37.67
N GLN A 95 -4.41 -10.79 37.29
CA GLN A 95 -3.43 -9.70 37.08
C GLN A 95 -2.25 -10.09 36.16
N ASN A 96 -2.51 -10.93 35.16
CA ASN A 96 -1.51 -11.51 34.25
C ASN A 96 -0.40 -12.33 34.97
N ASP A 97 -0.67 -12.85 36.18
CA ASP A 97 0.29 -13.60 36.98
C ASP A 97 -0.19 -15.03 37.23
N LEU A 98 0.67 -16.02 36.97
CA LEU A 98 0.35 -17.45 37.10
C LEU A 98 0.15 -17.92 38.56
N GLU A 99 0.86 -17.31 39.50
CA GLU A 99 0.69 -17.68 40.93
C GLU A 99 -0.62 -17.10 41.48
N THR A 100 -0.93 -15.84 41.11
CA THR A 100 -2.23 -15.22 41.45
C THR A 100 -3.39 -16.00 40.83
N GLU A 101 -3.23 -16.47 39.58
CA GLU A 101 -4.20 -17.37 38.93
C GLU A 101 -4.41 -18.64 39.76
N ARG A 102 -3.33 -19.30 40.17
CA ARG A 102 -3.36 -20.49 41.00
C ARG A 102 -4.06 -20.26 42.34
N GLU A 103 -3.72 -19.18 43.04
CA GLU A 103 -4.36 -18.80 44.29
C GLU A 103 -5.86 -18.56 44.12
N ASN A 104 -6.26 -17.90 43.07
CA ASN A 104 -7.66 -17.67 42.77
C ASN A 104 -8.42 -18.95 42.47
N ILE A 105 -7.83 -19.92 41.75
CA ILE A 105 -8.44 -21.25 41.55
C ILE A 105 -8.67 -21.95 42.88
N LEU A 106 -7.72 -21.90 43.82
CA LEU A 106 -7.86 -22.46 45.14
C LEU A 106 -8.98 -21.78 45.97
N LYS A 107 -9.12 -20.45 45.86
CA LYS A 107 -10.22 -19.70 46.50
C LYS A 107 -11.58 -20.07 45.87
N ILE A 108 -11.63 -20.21 44.53
CA ILE A 108 -12.84 -20.63 43.81
C ILE A 108 -13.27 -22.03 44.20
N ALA A 109 -12.33 -22.94 44.42
CA ALA A 109 -12.59 -24.32 44.86
C ALA A 109 -13.37 -24.43 46.16
N SER A 110 -13.29 -23.42 47.04
CA SER A 110 -14.07 -23.33 48.29
C SER A 110 -15.50 -22.79 48.09
N LYS A 111 -15.85 -22.36 46.88
CA LYS A 111 -17.18 -21.79 46.56
C LYS A 111 -18.06 -22.84 45.91
N ASN A 112 -19.37 -22.73 46.15
CA ASN A 112 -20.35 -23.52 45.43
C ASN A 112 -20.71 -22.78 44.15
N ILE A 113 -20.23 -23.29 43.01
CA ILE A 113 -20.46 -22.71 41.67
C ILE A 113 -20.94 -23.80 40.72
N ASP A 114 -21.82 -23.45 39.79
CA ASP A 114 -22.33 -24.38 38.76
C ASP A 114 -21.47 -24.34 37.49
N GLY A 115 -20.81 -23.20 37.23
CA GLY A 115 -19.97 -23.02 36.07
C GLY A 115 -18.70 -22.20 36.31
N PHE A 116 -17.67 -22.55 35.59
CA PHE A 116 -16.36 -21.87 35.64
C PHE A 116 -15.92 -21.50 34.26
N ILE A 117 -15.75 -20.20 34.03
CA ILE A 117 -15.15 -19.66 32.82
C ILE A 117 -13.72 -19.22 33.15
N TRP A 118 -12.77 -19.75 32.41
CA TRP A 118 -11.35 -19.50 32.63
C TRP A 118 -10.75 -18.77 31.44
N GLU A 119 -10.25 -17.57 31.65
CA GLU A 119 -9.38 -16.85 30.73
C GLU A 119 -7.92 -17.03 31.18
N PRO A 120 -7.17 -18.03 30.66
CA PRO A 120 -5.82 -18.33 31.10
C PRO A 120 -4.86 -17.14 30.89
N VAL A 121 -3.91 -16.98 31.83
CA VAL A 121 -2.88 -15.92 31.75
C VAL A 121 -1.99 -16.13 30.52
N SER A 122 -1.59 -17.38 30.28
CA SER A 122 -0.74 -17.76 29.14
C SER A 122 -0.87 -19.28 28.89
N SER A 123 -0.15 -19.82 27.93
CA SER A 123 0.01 -21.27 27.77
C SER A 123 0.61 -21.94 29.01
N GLY A 124 1.38 -21.20 29.82
CA GLY A 124 1.90 -21.69 31.11
C GLY A 124 0.82 -22.03 32.14
N SER A 125 -0.42 -21.57 31.94
CA SER A 125 -1.59 -21.91 32.78
C SER A 125 -1.95 -23.39 32.73
N GLU A 126 -1.42 -24.17 31.78
CA GLU A 126 -1.54 -25.63 31.79
C GLU A 126 -1.07 -26.26 33.12
N LYS A 127 -0.13 -25.64 33.83
CA LYS A 127 0.32 -26.08 35.18
C LYS A 127 -0.81 -26.05 36.20
N ASN A 128 -1.86 -25.28 36.00
CA ASN A 128 -3.02 -25.17 36.86
C ASN A 128 -4.17 -26.11 36.45
N TYR A 129 -4.02 -26.85 35.35
CA TYR A 129 -5.06 -27.73 34.79
C TYR A 129 -5.60 -28.74 35.81
N ASP A 130 -4.72 -29.45 36.56
CA ASP A 130 -5.12 -30.44 37.55
C ASP A 130 -5.97 -29.85 38.70
N LEU A 131 -5.75 -28.59 39.04
CA LEU A 131 -6.56 -27.89 40.03
C LEU A 131 -7.94 -27.55 39.46
N VAL A 132 -8.00 -27.08 38.23
CA VAL A 132 -9.25 -26.73 37.51
C VAL A 132 -10.08 -28.00 37.29
N GLN A 133 -9.46 -29.14 36.96
CA GLN A 133 -10.18 -30.42 36.79
C GLN A 133 -10.89 -30.86 38.04
N LYS A 134 -10.34 -30.54 39.21
CA LYS A 134 -10.94 -30.90 40.53
C LYS A 134 -12.14 -30.03 40.92
N LEU A 135 -12.39 -28.90 40.20
CA LEU A 135 -13.60 -28.12 40.42
C LEU A 135 -14.82 -28.95 40.01
N ASN A 136 -15.82 -29.01 40.87
CA ASN A 136 -17.03 -29.78 40.61
C ASN A 136 -18.11 -28.90 39.94
N CYS A 137 -17.83 -28.44 38.72
CA CYS A 137 -18.70 -27.58 37.94
C CYS A 137 -18.40 -27.75 36.44
N GLN A 138 -19.26 -27.22 35.58
CA GLN A 138 -18.98 -27.12 34.15
C GLN A 138 -17.86 -26.12 33.90
N LYS A 139 -17.04 -26.37 32.88
CA LYS A 139 -15.82 -25.58 32.61
C LYS A 139 -15.73 -25.16 31.17
N LEU A 140 -15.32 -23.91 30.93
CA LEU A 140 -15.11 -23.32 29.61
C LEU A 140 -13.84 -22.46 29.66
N CYS A 141 -12.97 -22.56 28.66
CA CYS A 141 -11.85 -21.64 28.47
C CYS A 141 -12.21 -20.53 27.46
N VAL A 142 -11.52 -19.40 27.63
CA VAL A 142 -11.64 -18.24 26.72
C VAL A 142 -10.28 -17.89 26.14
N ASN A 143 -10.19 -17.72 24.83
CA ASN A 143 -9.05 -17.26 24.03
C ASN A 143 -7.82 -18.18 24.00
N ILE A 144 -7.44 -18.80 25.10
CA ILE A 144 -6.26 -19.69 25.18
C ILE A 144 -6.74 -21.13 25.46
N PRO A 145 -6.51 -22.04 24.52
CA PRO A 145 -6.92 -23.44 24.72
C PRO A 145 -6.07 -24.11 25.78
N ILE A 146 -6.76 -24.80 26.71
CA ILE A 146 -6.16 -25.71 27.67
C ILE A 146 -6.72 -27.10 27.40
N ALA A 147 -5.85 -28.10 27.42
CA ALA A 147 -6.19 -29.47 27.07
C ALA A 147 -7.49 -29.98 27.77
N ASN A 148 -8.37 -30.62 27.00
CA ASN A 148 -9.63 -31.22 27.47
C ASN A 148 -10.66 -30.26 28.11
N ILE A 149 -10.50 -28.93 28.00
CA ILE A 149 -11.53 -27.95 28.34
C ILE A 149 -12.02 -27.28 27.05
N PRO A 150 -13.33 -27.28 26.79
CA PRO A 150 -13.88 -26.56 25.64
C PRO A 150 -13.41 -25.10 25.64
N THR A 151 -12.98 -24.59 24.49
CA THR A 151 -12.43 -23.25 24.41
C THR A 151 -13.17 -22.45 23.34
N LEU A 152 -13.62 -21.26 23.70
CA LEU A 152 -14.17 -20.26 22.80
C LEU A 152 -13.14 -19.15 22.61
N SER A 153 -12.88 -18.80 21.38
CA SER A 153 -11.88 -17.77 21.06
C SER A 153 -12.34 -16.85 19.94
N GLN A 154 -11.77 -15.66 19.94
CA GLN A 154 -11.87 -14.73 18.82
C GLN A 154 -11.17 -15.29 17.58
N ASN A 155 -11.74 -15.04 16.42
CA ASN A 155 -11.13 -15.44 15.15
C ASN A 155 -10.15 -14.35 14.66
N PHE A 156 -8.97 -14.28 15.30
CA PHE A 156 -7.95 -13.31 14.91
C PHE A 156 -7.36 -13.55 13.51
N TYR A 157 -7.46 -14.78 13.01
CA TYR A 157 -7.10 -15.10 11.63
C TYR A 157 -8.03 -14.37 10.64
N ALA A 158 -9.34 -14.46 10.84
CA ALA A 158 -10.30 -13.76 9.99
C ALA A 158 -10.12 -12.23 10.07
N MET A 159 -9.80 -11.69 11.25
CA MET A 159 -9.56 -10.25 11.43
C MET A 159 -8.28 -9.79 10.70
N GLY A 160 -7.20 -10.57 10.75
CA GLY A 160 -5.97 -10.29 10.01
C GLY A 160 -6.18 -10.35 8.48
N TYR A 161 -6.96 -11.33 8.04
CA TYR A 161 -7.37 -11.42 6.64
C TYR A 161 -8.19 -10.20 6.21
N LEU A 162 -9.20 -9.81 6.98
CA LEU A 162 -10.07 -8.67 6.68
C LEU A 162 -9.29 -7.35 6.65
N ALA A 163 -8.40 -7.10 7.63
CA ALA A 163 -7.56 -5.91 7.66
C ALA A 163 -6.69 -5.79 6.40
N THR A 164 -6.08 -6.91 6.01
CA THR A 164 -5.22 -6.97 4.83
C THR A 164 -6.01 -6.80 3.53
N LYS A 165 -7.11 -7.53 3.40
CA LYS A 165 -8.04 -7.42 2.27
C LYS A 165 -8.51 -5.98 2.07
N TYR A 166 -8.91 -5.29 3.14
CA TYR A 166 -9.35 -3.90 3.10
C TYR A 166 -8.28 -2.96 2.52
N LEU A 167 -7.01 -3.12 2.91
CA LEU A 167 -5.90 -2.35 2.36
C LEU A 167 -5.62 -2.70 0.89
N ILE A 168 -5.71 -3.99 0.53
CA ILE A 168 -5.54 -4.44 -0.86
C ILE A 168 -6.63 -3.86 -1.78
N GLU A 169 -7.87 -3.82 -1.32
CA GLU A 169 -8.99 -3.18 -2.04
C GLU A 169 -8.81 -1.67 -2.18
N LYS A 170 -8.06 -1.02 -1.28
CA LYS A 170 -7.57 0.35 -1.40
C LYS A 170 -6.28 0.46 -2.23
N SER A 171 -5.94 -0.58 -2.99
CA SER A 171 -4.79 -0.64 -3.91
C SER A 171 -3.41 -0.68 -3.26
N HIS A 172 -3.31 -0.94 -1.96
CA HIS A 172 -2.01 -1.19 -1.33
C HIS A 172 -1.45 -2.55 -1.77
N ARG A 173 -0.14 -2.58 -2.07
CA ARG A 173 0.61 -3.81 -2.41
C ARG A 173 1.84 -3.99 -1.51
N TYR A 174 2.35 -2.91 -0.94
CA TYR A 174 3.47 -2.88 0.00
C TYR A 174 2.91 -2.66 1.40
N ILE A 175 2.52 -3.77 2.06
CA ILE A 175 1.86 -3.78 3.37
C ILE A 175 2.78 -4.47 4.37
N CYS A 176 2.99 -3.86 5.54
CA CYS A 176 3.71 -4.47 6.65
C CYS A 176 2.73 -4.87 7.76
N CYS A 177 2.89 -6.08 8.29
CA CYS A 177 2.18 -6.55 9.47
C CYS A 177 3.07 -6.41 10.70
N ILE A 178 2.58 -5.67 11.70
CA ILE A 178 3.30 -5.45 12.96
C ILE A 178 2.55 -6.15 14.08
N SER A 179 3.22 -7.08 14.74
CA SER A 179 2.61 -7.91 15.77
C SER A 179 3.38 -7.89 17.09
N LYS A 180 2.74 -8.37 18.17
CA LYS A 180 3.39 -8.53 19.47
C LYS A 180 4.06 -9.89 19.54
N VAL A 181 5.29 -9.94 20.06
CA VAL A 181 6.05 -11.19 20.22
C VAL A 181 5.27 -12.21 21.06
N GLU A 182 5.35 -13.49 20.68
CA GLU A 182 4.85 -14.69 21.41
C GLU A 182 3.36 -14.70 21.79
N SER A 183 2.52 -13.93 21.08
CA SER A 183 1.08 -13.93 21.30
C SER A 183 0.37 -14.86 20.32
N LEU A 184 -0.53 -15.74 20.82
CA LEU A 184 -1.38 -16.57 19.97
C LEU A 184 -2.24 -15.71 19.03
N ARG A 185 -2.77 -14.60 19.54
CA ARG A 185 -3.47 -13.56 18.75
C ARG A 185 -2.61 -13.07 17.59
N ALA A 186 -1.34 -12.75 17.86
CA ALA A 186 -0.40 -12.27 16.86
C ALA A 186 -0.17 -13.30 15.75
N LYS A 187 0.11 -14.56 16.13
CA LYS A 187 0.33 -15.66 15.17
C LYS A 187 -0.89 -15.91 14.27
N GLN A 188 -2.08 -15.90 14.82
CA GLN A 188 -3.32 -16.05 14.03
C GLN A 188 -3.53 -14.86 13.11
N PHE A 189 -3.31 -13.64 13.58
CA PHE A 189 -3.43 -12.41 12.79
C PHE A 189 -2.43 -12.38 11.62
N GLU A 190 -1.18 -12.75 11.84
CA GLU A 190 -0.15 -12.89 10.81
C GLU A 190 -0.51 -13.95 9.76
N ASN A 191 -1.08 -15.08 10.19
CA ASN A 191 -1.52 -16.11 9.25
C ASN A 191 -2.68 -15.62 8.38
N GLY A 192 -3.60 -14.82 8.93
CA GLY A 192 -4.64 -14.15 8.16
C GLY A 192 -4.07 -13.15 7.15
N PHE A 193 -3.07 -12.38 7.54
CA PHE A 193 -2.33 -11.48 6.65
C PHE A 193 -1.71 -12.23 5.47
N LYS A 194 -0.94 -13.29 5.75
CA LYS A 194 -0.29 -14.11 4.72
C LYS A 194 -1.31 -14.73 3.75
N LYS A 195 -2.43 -15.22 4.29
CA LYS A 195 -3.51 -15.79 3.46
C LYS A 195 -4.13 -14.76 2.53
N ALA A 196 -4.39 -13.54 3.01
CA ALA A 196 -4.92 -12.48 2.16
C ALA A 196 -3.94 -12.10 1.04
N LEU A 197 -2.64 -11.95 1.35
CA LEU A 197 -1.63 -11.70 0.32
C LEU A 197 -1.63 -12.80 -0.75
N PHE A 198 -1.69 -14.07 -0.33
CA PHE A 198 -1.73 -15.22 -1.24
C PHE A 198 -2.96 -15.19 -2.15
N ASP A 199 -4.15 -14.96 -1.59
CA ASP A 199 -5.41 -14.95 -2.35
C ASP A 199 -5.47 -13.81 -3.39
N TYR A 200 -4.78 -12.70 -3.12
CA TYR A 200 -4.68 -11.57 -4.03
C TYR A 200 -3.39 -11.57 -4.88
N ALA A 201 -2.67 -12.69 -4.92
CA ALA A 201 -1.45 -12.88 -5.69
C ALA A 201 -0.35 -11.82 -5.42
N ILE A 202 -0.22 -11.37 -4.17
CA ILE A 202 0.84 -10.47 -3.72
C ILE A 202 1.96 -11.34 -3.11
N PRO A 203 3.19 -11.32 -3.66
CA PRO A 203 4.30 -12.10 -3.12
C PRO A 203 4.62 -11.69 -1.68
N PHE A 204 4.62 -12.67 -0.78
CA PHE A 204 5.05 -12.47 0.61
C PHE A 204 6.58 -12.56 0.71
N ASN A 205 7.17 -11.71 1.55
CA ASN A 205 8.55 -11.82 2.02
C ASN A 205 8.63 -11.49 3.52
N ASP A 206 9.67 -11.98 4.19
CA ASP A 206 9.80 -11.85 5.64
C ASP A 206 9.94 -10.41 6.12
N ASN A 207 10.40 -9.49 5.27
CA ASN A 207 10.47 -8.06 5.58
C ASN A 207 9.08 -7.42 5.77
N MET A 208 8.01 -8.08 5.31
CA MET A 208 6.63 -7.66 5.52
C MET A 208 6.12 -7.96 6.94
N LEU A 209 6.90 -8.67 7.75
CA LEU A 209 6.61 -8.89 9.17
C LEU A 209 7.57 -8.10 10.05
N SER A 210 7.04 -7.51 11.10
CA SER A 210 7.81 -6.84 12.15
C SER A 210 7.18 -7.11 13.51
N THR A 211 7.98 -7.06 14.56
CA THR A 211 7.50 -7.22 15.93
C THR A 211 7.60 -5.91 16.70
N SER A 212 6.76 -5.73 17.72
CA SER A 212 6.77 -4.54 18.57
C SER A 212 8.11 -4.28 19.28
N ASP A 213 8.90 -5.34 19.50
CA ASP A 213 10.13 -5.27 20.27
C ASP A 213 11.37 -4.97 19.40
N ASP A 214 11.28 -5.23 18.10
CA ASP A 214 12.33 -4.93 17.11
C ASP A 214 11.83 -3.87 16.10
N PHE A 215 11.29 -2.76 16.62
CA PHE A 215 10.53 -1.82 15.83
C PHE A 215 11.30 -0.54 15.50
N ASP A 216 12.06 -0.60 14.43
CA ASP A 216 12.69 0.57 13.81
C ASP A 216 11.82 1.07 12.63
N ILE A 217 10.86 1.96 12.96
CA ILE A 217 9.93 2.52 11.96
C ILE A 217 10.68 3.23 10.83
N GLU A 218 11.70 4.01 11.19
CA GLU A 218 12.43 4.85 10.25
C GLU A 218 13.14 4.03 9.19
N ASN A 219 13.88 2.99 9.60
CA ASN A 219 14.65 2.18 8.68
C ASN A 219 13.86 1.02 8.06
N LYS A 220 12.82 0.51 8.73
CA LYS A 220 12.06 -0.66 8.26
C LYS A 220 10.79 -0.31 7.50
N ILE A 221 10.11 0.79 7.81
CA ILE A 221 8.78 1.13 7.29
C ILE A 221 8.81 2.33 6.33
N VAL A 222 9.44 3.44 6.73
CA VAL A 222 9.40 4.68 5.94
C VAL A 222 9.97 4.47 4.54
N GLY A 223 9.20 4.86 3.54
CA GLY A 223 9.57 4.74 2.13
C GLY A 223 9.55 3.32 1.54
N LYS A 224 9.34 2.28 2.36
CA LYS A 224 9.30 0.87 1.91
C LYS A 224 7.88 0.32 1.84
N PHE A 225 7.02 0.74 2.76
CA PHE A 225 5.64 0.30 2.83
C PHE A 225 4.69 1.48 2.68
N THR A 226 3.53 1.22 2.09
CA THR A 226 2.47 2.21 1.91
C THR A 226 1.34 2.05 2.93
N ALA A 227 1.31 0.91 3.63
CA ALA A 227 0.36 0.64 4.69
C ALA A 227 0.92 -0.30 5.74
N VAL A 228 0.38 -0.22 6.95
CA VAL A 228 0.64 -1.16 8.04
C VAL A 228 -0.66 -1.69 8.62
N ILE A 229 -0.63 -2.98 9.02
CA ILE A 229 -1.65 -3.59 9.87
C ILE A 229 -1.05 -3.92 11.23
N CYS A 230 -1.76 -3.62 12.30
CA CYS A 230 -1.28 -3.82 13.67
C CYS A 230 -2.18 -4.80 14.43
N SER A 231 -1.57 -5.82 15.03
CA SER A 231 -2.31 -6.80 15.84
C SER A 231 -2.86 -6.22 17.15
N HIS A 232 -2.32 -5.09 17.63
CA HIS A 232 -2.71 -4.41 18.85
C HIS A 232 -2.77 -2.89 18.64
N PHE A 233 -3.76 -2.24 19.24
CA PHE A 233 -3.98 -0.80 19.08
C PHE A 233 -2.81 0.05 19.61
N SER A 234 -2.16 -0.38 20.70
CA SER A 234 -0.96 0.32 21.21
C SER A 234 0.15 0.43 20.18
N ILE A 235 0.40 -0.65 19.41
CA ILE A 235 1.40 -0.64 18.33
C ILE A 235 1.03 0.40 17.27
N ALA A 236 -0.24 0.47 16.89
CA ALA A 236 -0.71 1.47 15.92
C ALA A 236 -0.54 2.91 16.43
N CYS A 237 -0.74 3.15 17.74
CA CYS A 237 -0.47 4.44 18.35
C CYS A 237 1.02 4.81 18.30
N ASP A 238 1.91 3.86 18.56
CA ASP A 238 3.36 4.05 18.50
C ASP A 238 3.81 4.39 17.06
N VAL A 239 3.30 3.66 16.06
CA VAL A 239 3.50 3.97 14.63
C VAL A 239 3.03 5.39 14.30
N TYR A 240 1.80 5.71 14.71
CA TYR A 240 1.17 7.01 14.45
C TYR A 240 2.01 8.17 15.01
N ASN A 241 2.43 8.06 16.28
CA ASN A 241 3.24 9.08 16.95
C ASN A 241 4.61 9.24 16.30
N LYS A 242 5.27 8.13 15.97
CA LYS A 242 6.60 8.17 15.34
C LYS A 242 6.54 8.80 13.95
N TYR A 243 5.55 8.45 13.11
CA TYR A 243 5.35 9.07 11.80
C TYR A 243 5.17 10.58 11.91
N ARG A 244 4.32 11.03 12.83
CA ARG A 244 4.13 12.47 13.07
C ARG A 244 5.39 13.17 13.57
N SER A 245 6.20 12.52 14.41
CA SER A 245 7.47 13.09 14.88
C SER A 245 8.51 13.26 13.76
N LEU A 246 8.39 12.49 12.66
CA LEU A 246 9.21 12.61 11.45
C LEU A 246 8.66 13.63 10.45
N GLY A 247 7.57 14.34 10.77
CA GLY A 247 6.91 15.29 9.87
C GLY A 247 6.09 14.63 8.75
N LEU A 248 5.84 13.33 8.86
CA LEU A 248 5.04 12.56 7.90
C LEU A 248 3.56 12.52 8.30
N ASN A 249 2.69 12.41 7.31
CA ASN A 249 1.24 12.49 7.49
C ASN A 249 0.56 11.12 7.32
N ILE A 250 -0.46 10.88 8.16
CA ILE A 250 -1.35 9.73 8.08
C ILE A 250 -2.74 10.27 7.73
N PRO A 251 -3.41 9.75 6.71
CA PRO A 251 -3.07 8.59 5.86
C PRO A 251 -2.20 8.88 4.63
N SER A 252 -1.76 10.13 4.40
CA SER A 252 -1.14 10.53 3.13
C SER A 252 0.14 9.75 2.82
N ASP A 253 1.05 9.61 3.79
CA ASP A 253 2.34 8.94 3.59
C ASP A 253 2.31 7.47 4.01
N LEU A 254 1.40 7.11 4.95
CA LEU A 254 1.19 5.74 5.41
C LEU A 254 -0.26 5.52 5.82
N SER A 255 -0.88 4.46 5.34
CA SER A 255 -2.16 3.98 5.86
C SER A 255 -1.97 3.05 7.06
N ILE A 256 -2.84 3.18 8.08
CA ILE A 256 -2.77 2.35 9.30
C ILE A 256 -4.14 1.74 9.57
N ILE A 257 -4.16 0.43 9.84
CA ILE A 257 -5.32 -0.29 10.37
C ILE A 257 -4.90 -1.17 11.54
N SER A 258 -5.72 -1.27 12.57
CA SER A 258 -5.39 -2.03 13.78
C SER A 258 -6.59 -2.79 14.33
N LEU A 259 -6.31 -3.89 15.03
CA LEU A 259 -7.28 -4.46 15.95
C LEU A 259 -7.38 -3.60 17.20
N ARG A 260 -8.62 -3.42 17.68
CA ARG A 260 -8.88 -2.63 18.90
C ARG A 260 -9.78 -3.37 19.86
N ASN A 261 -9.33 -3.50 21.13
CA ASN A 261 -10.23 -3.80 22.23
C ASN A 261 -10.87 -2.47 22.65
N LYS A 262 -12.20 -2.33 22.55
CA LYS A 262 -12.92 -1.15 23.06
C LYS A 262 -12.80 -1.13 24.58
N THR A 263 -12.07 -0.17 25.12
CA THR A 263 -12.02 0.14 26.55
C THR A 263 -12.43 1.60 26.74
N ARG A 264 -12.90 1.96 27.95
CA ARG A 264 -13.27 3.37 28.24
C ARG A 264 -12.09 4.34 28.05
N ALA A 265 -10.85 3.88 28.14
CA ALA A 265 -9.65 4.71 28.04
C ALA A 265 -9.18 4.96 26.60
N ASN A 266 -9.66 4.21 25.61
CA ASN A 266 -9.20 4.29 24.21
C ASN A 266 -10.13 5.16 23.34
N LEU A 267 -11.04 5.91 23.94
CA LEU A 267 -11.95 6.78 23.23
C LEU A 267 -11.20 8.06 22.81
N ASP A 268 -11.07 8.25 21.50
CA ASP A 268 -10.91 9.52 20.79
C ASP A 268 -9.53 10.21 20.72
N THR A 269 -8.44 9.63 21.21
CA THR A 269 -7.13 10.30 21.13
C THR A 269 -6.44 10.13 19.76
N TYR A 270 -6.74 9.03 19.05
CA TYR A 270 -6.11 8.69 17.76
C TYR A 270 -7.15 8.38 16.69
N ASN A 271 -7.06 9.09 15.57
CA ASN A 271 -7.89 8.84 14.40
C ASN A 271 -7.33 7.66 13.58
N ILE A 272 -7.39 6.44 14.13
CA ILE A 272 -6.91 5.22 13.49
C ILE A 272 -8.10 4.37 13.08
N THR A 273 -8.10 3.89 11.85
CA THR A 273 -9.05 2.90 11.33
C THR A 273 -8.84 1.58 12.08
N THR A 274 -9.94 0.98 12.57
CA THR A 274 -9.87 -0.19 13.43
C THR A 274 -10.82 -1.30 13.00
N ILE A 275 -10.46 -2.52 13.39
CA ILE A 275 -11.37 -3.64 13.51
C ILE A 275 -11.56 -3.88 15.00
N ASP A 276 -12.77 -3.62 15.48
CA ASP A 276 -13.09 -3.83 16.88
C ASP A 276 -13.27 -5.32 17.16
N ILE A 277 -12.60 -5.77 18.23
CA ILE A 277 -12.69 -7.16 18.67
C ILE A 277 -14.04 -7.33 19.37
N PRO A 278 -14.87 -8.31 18.98
CA PRO A 278 -16.23 -8.50 19.50
C PRO A 278 -16.24 -9.20 20.86
N ASP A 279 -15.54 -8.62 21.85
CA ASP A 279 -15.38 -9.18 23.20
C ASP A 279 -16.71 -9.24 23.96
N TYR A 280 -17.61 -8.29 23.75
CA TYR A 280 -18.92 -8.30 24.36
C TYR A 280 -19.79 -9.47 23.86
N GLU A 281 -19.81 -9.69 22.56
CA GLU A 281 -20.50 -10.79 21.91
C GLU A 281 -19.91 -12.14 22.33
N LEU A 282 -18.59 -12.24 22.46
CA LEU A 282 -17.92 -13.43 22.97
C LEU A 282 -18.38 -13.72 24.41
N GLY A 283 -18.46 -12.69 25.27
CA GLY A 283 -18.94 -12.83 26.64
C GLY A 283 -20.37 -13.39 26.70
N LYS A 284 -21.29 -12.88 25.89
CA LYS A 284 -22.66 -13.41 25.80
C LYS A 284 -22.67 -14.87 25.32
N TYR A 285 -21.91 -15.18 24.29
CA TYR A 285 -21.83 -16.52 23.76
C TYR A 285 -21.23 -17.52 24.76
N CYS A 286 -20.21 -17.13 25.51
CA CYS A 286 -19.64 -17.93 26.62
C CYS A 286 -20.69 -18.23 27.68
N ALA A 287 -21.52 -17.26 28.04
CA ALA A 287 -22.61 -17.45 29.00
C ALA A 287 -23.64 -18.47 28.49
N ASP A 288 -24.11 -18.32 27.23
CA ASP A 288 -25.07 -19.23 26.64
C ASP A 288 -24.57 -20.68 26.59
N GLN A 289 -23.31 -20.86 26.16
CA GLN A 289 -22.69 -22.19 26.13
C GLN A 289 -22.59 -22.81 27.53
N LEU A 290 -22.12 -22.03 28.51
CA LEU A 290 -21.96 -22.54 29.86
C LEU A 290 -23.30 -22.84 30.54
N ILE A 291 -24.32 -22.00 30.36
CA ILE A 291 -25.70 -22.26 30.83
C ILE A 291 -26.21 -23.57 30.25
N SER A 292 -26.09 -23.77 28.95
CA SER A 292 -26.50 -25.03 28.29
C SER A 292 -25.81 -26.24 28.91
N MET A 293 -24.52 -26.13 29.18
CA MET A 293 -23.76 -27.20 29.87
C MET A 293 -24.24 -27.42 31.31
N CYS A 294 -24.52 -26.34 32.05
CA CYS A 294 -25.03 -26.42 33.42
C CYS A 294 -26.46 -27.00 33.52
N GLU A 295 -27.22 -26.89 32.43
CA GLU A 295 -28.58 -27.45 32.32
C GLU A 295 -28.63 -28.85 31.69
N ASP A 296 -27.45 -29.50 31.57
CA ASP A 296 -27.28 -30.85 31.01
C ASP A 296 -27.73 -30.99 29.54
N LYS A 297 -27.81 -29.87 28.81
CA LYS A 297 -28.14 -29.84 27.38
C LYS A 297 -26.91 -30.03 26.47
N GLY A 298 -25.72 -30.07 27.06
CA GLY A 298 -24.45 -30.13 26.37
C GLY A 298 -24.01 -28.76 25.78
N MET A 299 -22.85 -28.73 25.17
CA MET A 299 -22.35 -27.57 24.48
C MET A 299 -22.99 -27.46 23.11
N ILE A 300 -23.45 -26.27 22.70
CA ILE A 300 -24.14 -26.03 21.43
C ILE A 300 -23.14 -26.03 20.27
N SER A 301 -22.04 -25.29 20.42
CA SER A 301 -20.95 -25.23 19.44
C SER A 301 -19.67 -24.68 20.08
N THR A 302 -18.50 -25.10 19.56
CA THR A 302 -17.19 -24.52 19.89
C THR A 302 -16.86 -23.34 18.98
N ASP A 303 -17.60 -23.14 17.88
CA ASP A 303 -17.30 -22.13 16.90
C ASP A 303 -18.02 -20.83 17.25
N PHE A 304 -17.24 -19.83 17.61
CA PHE A 304 -17.73 -18.47 17.78
C PHE A 304 -17.55 -17.69 16.48
N GLU A 305 -18.63 -17.59 15.72
CA GLU A 305 -18.67 -16.78 14.51
C GLU A 305 -19.41 -15.47 14.76
N THR A 306 -18.79 -14.37 14.42
CA THR A 306 -19.40 -13.05 14.43
C THR A 306 -18.90 -12.22 13.26
N THR A 307 -19.76 -11.34 12.76
CA THR A 307 -19.37 -10.38 11.72
C THR A 307 -18.51 -9.29 12.32
N VAL A 308 -17.31 -9.14 11.81
CA VAL A 308 -16.42 -8.02 12.13
C VAL A 308 -16.35 -7.09 10.93
N ASN A 309 -16.38 -5.79 11.20
CA ASN A 309 -16.32 -4.76 10.17
C ASN A 309 -15.17 -3.79 10.48
N VAL A 310 -14.70 -3.12 9.44
CA VAL A 310 -13.75 -2.00 9.60
C VAL A 310 -14.54 -0.79 10.10
N ASP A 311 -14.13 -0.26 11.25
CA ASP A 311 -14.72 0.92 11.87
C ASP A 311 -13.88 2.15 11.55
N SER A 312 -14.50 3.15 10.93
CA SER A 312 -13.93 4.42 10.48
C SER A 312 -12.82 4.31 9.40
N ASN A 313 -12.78 5.25 8.49
CA ASN A 313 -11.84 5.28 7.37
C ASN A 313 -10.86 6.46 7.45
N VAL A 314 -10.47 6.86 8.65
CA VAL A 314 -9.74 8.13 8.87
C VAL A 314 -8.25 8.00 8.59
N SER A 315 -7.65 6.82 8.85
CA SER A 315 -6.21 6.58 8.69
C SER A 315 -5.84 5.67 7.52
N VAL A 316 -6.79 5.40 6.61
CA VAL A 316 -6.56 4.60 5.41
C VAL A 316 -7.00 5.37 4.18
N ASP A 317 -6.10 5.46 3.20
CA ASP A 317 -6.34 6.08 1.91
C ASP A 317 -5.62 5.27 0.83
N ILE A 318 -5.78 5.62 -0.44
CA ILE A 318 -4.99 5.00 -1.52
C ILE A 318 -3.51 5.40 -1.39
N PRO A 319 -2.56 4.53 -1.81
CA PRO A 319 -1.13 4.86 -1.78
C PRO A 319 -0.81 6.18 -2.50
N VAL A 320 0.09 6.99 -1.93
CA VAL A 320 0.54 8.26 -2.55
C VAL A 320 1.02 8.05 -3.98
N SER A 321 1.71 6.93 -4.22
CA SER A 321 2.17 6.57 -5.57
C SER A 321 1.05 6.36 -6.59
N LEU A 322 -0.18 6.17 -6.13
CA LEU A 322 -1.37 6.03 -6.97
C LEU A 322 -2.22 7.30 -7.00
N LYS A 323 -2.02 8.23 -6.07
CA LYS A 323 -2.63 9.57 -6.13
C LYS A 323 -2.03 10.41 -7.26
N SER A 324 -0.75 10.21 -7.57
CA SER A 324 -0.15 10.80 -8.76
C SER A 324 -0.51 9.93 -9.96
N LYS A 325 -1.37 10.46 -10.83
CA LYS A 325 -1.61 9.84 -12.12
C LYS A 325 -0.28 9.63 -12.85
N SER A 326 -0.16 8.49 -13.57
CA SER A 326 1.00 8.19 -14.42
C SER A 326 0.79 8.69 -15.84
N ALA A 327 1.84 8.57 -16.68
CA ALA A 327 1.73 8.77 -18.12
C ALA A 327 2.03 7.47 -18.87
N ILE A 328 1.46 7.34 -20.08
CA ILE A 328 1.87 6.37 -21.08
C ILE A 328 2.36 7.13 -22.29
N VAL A 329 3.47 6.68 -22.90
CA VAL A 329 3.99 7.22 -24.17
C VAL A 329 3.85 6.16 -25.24
N LEU A 330 3.14 6.46 -26.32
CA LEU A 330 3.13 5.67 -27.55
C LEU A 330 4.06 6.34 -28.56
N GLY A 331 5.20 5.74 -28.83
CA GLY A 331 6.19 6.35 -29.72
C GLY A 331 7.36 5.45 -30.07
N ASN A 332 8.21 5.93 -30.95
CA ASN A 332 9.40 5.20 -31.39
C ASN A 332 10.55 5.31 -30.38
N VAL A 333 11.34 4.22 -30.35
CA VAL A 333 12.65 4.16 -29.72
C VAL A 333 13.67 3.76 -30.78
N ASN A 334 14.86 4.36 -30.75
CA ASN A 334 15.92 4.09 -31.72
C ASN A 334 17.31 4.36 -31.13
N ILE A 335 18.34 3.89 -31.82
CA ILE A 335 19.71 4.35 -31.58
C ILE A 335 20.00 5.48 -32.57
N ASP A 336 20.41 6.64 -32.04
CA ASP A 336 20.86 7.80 -32.82
C ASP A 336 22.38 7.75 -32.98
N TYR A 337 22.85 7.58 -34.20
CA TYR A 337 24.25 7.62 -34.59
C TYR A 337 24.60 9.04 -35.02
N TYR A 338 25.24 9.81 -34.17
CA TYR A 338 25.79 11.13 -34.51
C TYR A 338 27.10 10.95 -35.25
N LEU A 339 27.14 11.49 -36.46
CA LEU A 339 28.27 11.46 -37.37
C LEU A 339 28.84 12.88 -37.48
N PHE A 340 29.98 13.13 -36.90
CA PHE A 340 30.64 14.42 -36.91
C PHE A 340 31.46 14.56 -38.18
N ASN A 341 31.13 15.57 -38.99
CA ASN A 341 31.77 15.84 -40.31
C ASN A 341 32.30 17.26 -40.37
N GLU A 342 33.31 17.48 -41.18
CA GLU A 342 33.75 18.87 -41.52
C GLU A 342 32.77 19.49 -42.49
N GLU A 343 32.29 18.76 -43.49
CA GLU A 343 31.34 19.19 -44.49
C GLU A 343 30.11 18.28 -44.53
N MET A 344 28.97 18.86 -44.88
CA MET A 344 27.72 18.11 -45.00
C MET A 344 27.74 17.15 -46.20
N PRO A 345 27.15 15.95 -46.11
CA PRO A 345 27.02 15.03 -47.23
C PRO A 345 26.27 15.65 -48.38
N THR A 346 26.81 15.55 -49.59
CA THR A 346 26.17 16.03 -50.82
C THR A 346 25.94 14.88 -51.80
N PHE A 347 24.94 15.01 -52.67
CA PHE A 347 24.62 13.96 -53.63
C PHE A 347 25.79 13.67 -54.55
N GLY A 348 26.13 12.38 -54.67
CA GLY A 348 27.21 11.88 -55.55
C GLY A 348 28.61 12.04 -55.00
N HIS A 349 28.81 12.53 -53.79
CA HIS A 349 30.12 12.73 -53.16
C HIS A 349 30.25 11.92 -51.85
N SER A 350 31.42 11.34 -51.63
CA SER A 350 31.77 10.73 -50.36
C SER A 350 32.12 11.76 -49.33
N CYS A 351 31.63 11.58 -48.11
CA CYS A 351 31.99 12.38 -46.94
C CYS A 351 32.67 11.47 -45.89
N SER A 352 33.73 11.97 -45.26
CA SER A 352 34.39 11.26 -44.17
C SER A 352 33.88 11.78 -42.82
N VAL A 353 33.69 10.85 -41.91
CA VAL A 353 33.28 11.14 -40.51
C VAL A 353 34.56 11.34 -39.69
N THR A 354 34.67 12.41 -38.96
CA THR A 354 35.82 12.68 -38.07
C THR A 354 35.71 11.97 -36.74
N ASP A 355 34.46 11.79 -36.25
CA ASP A 355 34.13 11.06 -35.05
C ASP A 355 32.65 10.60 -35.11
N TYR A 356 32.27 9.65 -34.28
CA TYR A 356 30.87 9.24 -34.18
C TYR A 356 30.49 8.93 -32.70
N LEU A 357 29.20 9.04 -32.39
CA LEU A 357 28.66 8.76 -31.07
C LEU A 357 27.29 8.08 -31.26
N ASP A 358 27.08 6.95 -30.58
CA ASP A 358 25.80 6.24 -30.55
C ASP A 358 25.06 6.51 -29.24
N ILE A 359 23.85 7.02 -29.32
CA ILE A 359 23.04 7.43 -28.14
C ILE A 359 21.65 6.82 -28.26
N PRO A 360 21.10 6.24 -27.15
CA PRO A 360 19.68 5.92 -27.09
C PRO A 360 18.81 7.17 -27.33
N GLY A 361 17.90 7.08 -28.30
CA GLY A 361 17.08 8.18 -28.75
C GLY A 361 15.73 7.72 -29.27
N GLY A 362 15.12 8.59 -30.08
CA GLY A 362 13.75 8.46 -30.54
C GLY A 362 12.79 9.27 -29.69
N LYS A 363 11.80 9.90 -30.36
CA LYS A 363 10.89 10.85 -29.70
C LYS A 363 10.12 10.21 -28.54
N GLY A 364 9.65 8.96 -28.70
CA GLY A 364 8.98 8.22 -27.63
C GLY A 364 9.91 7.98 -26.43
N LEU A 365 11.16 7.57 -26.69
CA LEU A 365 12.16 7.39 -25.63
C LEU A 365 12.44 8.71 -24.91
N ASN A 366 12.70 9.79 -25.65
CA ASN A 366 13.01 11.10 -25.09
C ASN A 366 11.89 11.61 -24.18
N GLN A 367 10.63 11.50 -24.63
CA GLN A 367 9.45 11.91 -23.86
C GLN A 367 9.29 11.06 -22.58
N ALA A 368 9.46 9.74 -22.67
CA ALA A 368 9.38 8.86 -21.51
C ALA A 368 10.49 9.16 -20.49
N VAL A 369 11.73 9.32 -20.94
CA VAL A 369 12.87 9.70 -20.08
C VAL A 369 12.65 11.08 -19.46
N GLY A 370 12.15 12.07 -20.21
CA GLY A 370 11.83 13.39 -19.69
C GLY A 370 10.81 13.33 -18.54
N ILE A 371 9.73 12.56 -18.70
CA ILE A 371 8.71 12.36 -17.67
C ILE A 371 9.31 11.66 -16.44
N ALA A 372 10.12 10.61 -16.63
CA ALA A 372 10.73 9.87 -15.55
C ALA A 372 11.72 10.74 -14.73
N ARG A 373 12.55 11.57 -15.39
CA ARG A 373 13.46 12.52 -14.73
C ARG A 373 12.74 13.59 -13.92
N LEU A 374 11.52 13.93 -14.31
CA LEU A 374 10.62 14.79 -13.55
C LEU A 374 9.86 14.04 -12.43
N LYS A 375 10.32 12.83 -12.06
CA LYS A 375 9.82 12.01 -10.94
C LYS A 375 8.35 11.55 -11.11
N LYS A 376 7.89 11.36 -12.36
CA LYS A 376 6.58 10.75 -12.64
C LYS A 376 6.74 9.33 -13.16
N LYS A 377 5.79 8.46 -12.79
CA LYS A 377 5.71 7.11 -13.35
C LYS A 377 5.31 7.20 -14.81
N VAL A 378 6.01 6.47 -15.65
CA VAL A 378 5.76 6.43 -17.09
C VAL A 378 6.03 5.03 -17.64
N SER A 379 5.12 4.55 -18.50
CA SER A 379 5.30 3.35 -19.30
C SER A 379 5.42 3.74 -20.78
N ILE A 380 6.15 2.96 -21.56
CA ILE A 380 6.29 3.19 -22.99
C ILE A 380 5.72 2.03 -23.81
N ILE A 381 4.81 2.34 -24.74
CA ILE A 381 4.32 1.42 -25.79
C ILE A 381 5.20 1.63 -27.00
N SER A 382 6.01 0.64 -27.36
CA SER A 382 6.92 0.70 -28.49
C SER A 382 7.25 -0.68 -29.03
N LYS A 383 8.00 -0.72 -30.15
CA LYS A 383 8.50 -1.96 -30.74
C LYS A 383 9.99 -1.85 -31.05
N ILE A 384 10.72 -2.93 -30.80
CA ILE A 384 12.15 -3.08 -31.08
C ILE A 384 12.40 -4.38 -31.84
N GLY A 385 13.56 -4.49 -32.46
CA GLY A 385 14.09 -5.77 -32.94
C GLY A 385 14.68 -6.60 -31.79
N LYS A 386 14.72 -7.92 -31.94
CA LYS A 386 15.49 -8.81 -31.04
C LYS A 386 16.99 -8.79 -31.36
N ASP A 387 17.56 -7.61 -31.45
CA ASP A 387 18.97 -7.38 -31.81
C ASP A 387 19.76 -6.72 -30.66
N GLY A 388 21.02 -6.35 -30.93
CA GLY A 388 21.90 -5.67 -29.97
C GLY A 388 21.36 -4.33 -29.51
N ASP A 389 20.87 -3.54 -30.48
CA ASP A 389 20.36 -2.20 -30.26
C ASP A 389 19.10 -2.22 -29.40
N GLY A 390 18.20 -3.19 -29.62
CA GLY A 390 17.00 -3.38 -28.80
C GLY A 390 17.34 -3.67 -27.33
N ARG A 391 18.38 -4.49 -27.07
CA ARG A 391 18.85 -4.76 -25.70
C ARG A 391 19.45 -3.53 -25.03
N ILE A 392 20.20 -2.72 -25.77
CA ILE A 392 20.77 -1.45 -25.28
C ILE A 392 19.66 -0.49 -24.89
N LEU A 393 18.62 -0.34 -25.72
CA LEU A 393 17.49 0.53 -25.47
C LEU A 393 16.68 0.11 -24.26
N LEU A 394 16.38 -1.19 -24.10
CA LEU A 394 15.66 -1.70 -22.92
C LEU A 394 16.44 -1.45 -21.64
N LYS A 395 17.76 -1.72 -21.66
CA LYS A 395 18.62 -1.45 -20.50
C LYS A 395 18.59 0.03 -20.15
N TYR A 396 18.80 0.91 -21.13
CA TYR A 396 18.82 2.36 -20.92
C TYR A 396 17.48 2.86 -20.32
N LEU A 397 16.34 2.45 -20.89
CA LEU A 397 15.02 2.84 -20.39
C LEU A 397 14.79 2.39 -18.95
N ASN A 398 15.18 1.15 -18.61
CA ASN A 398 15.10 0.64 -17.24
C ASN A 398 16.00 1.43 -16.28
N ASP A 399 17.23 1.76 -16.68
CA ASP A 399 18.17 2.59 -15.91
C ASP A 399 17.60 4.01 -15.67
N GLN A 400 16.77 4.52 -16.59
CA GLN A 400 16.04 5.78 -16.45
C GLN A 400 14.68 5.63 -15.75
N HIS A 401 14.36 4.47 -15.16
CA HIS A 401 13.10 4.19 -14.45
C HIS A 401 11.83 4.29 -15.31
N VAL A 402 11.93 4.00 -16.61
CA VAL A 402 10.78 3.87 -17.52
C VAL A 402 10.30 2.42 -17.53
N ASP A 403 9.00 2.20 -17.32
CA ASP A 403 8.40 0.86 -17.42
C ASP A 403 8.31 0.39 -18.87
N CYS A 404 9.06 -0.66 -19.20
CA CYS A 404 9.17 -1.26 -20.53
C CYS A 404 8.23 -2.48 -20.73
N SER A 405 7.29 -2.75 -19.81
CA SER A 405 6.40 -3.92 -19.89
C SER A 405 5.51 -3.93 -21.14
N LEU A 406 5.34 -2.79 -21.81
CA LEU A 406 4.59 -2.63 -23.05
C LEU A 406 5.49 -2.50 -24.30
N VAL A 407 6.78 -2.76 -24.19
CA VAL A 407 7.69 -2.82 -25.35
C VAL A 407 7.68 -4.25 -25.92
N THR A 408 7.32 -4.36 -27.19
CA THR A 408 7.34 -5.64 -27.91
C THR A 408 8.65 -5.80 -28.67
N ALA A 409 9.26 -6.99 -28.59
CA ALA A 409 10.47 -7.35 -29.33
C ALA A 409 10.15 -8.40 -30.41
N ASP A 410 10.63 -8.17 -31.64
CA ASP A 410 10.33 -8.99 -32.81
C ASP A 410 11.63 -9.45 -33.48
N GLU A 411 11.65 -10.70 -33.99
CA GLU A 411 12.79 -11.27 -34.74
C GLU A 411 12.80 -10.83 -36.21
N ASP A 412 11.62 -10.50 -36.74
CA ASP A 412 11.43 -10.20 -38.16
C ASP A 412 11.71 -8.73 -38.50
N CYS A 413 12.11 -7.91 -37.54
CA CYS A 413 12.45 -6.50 -37.77
C CYS A 413 13.73 -6.09 -37.02
N HIS A 414 14.40 -5.08 -37.56
CA HIS A 414 15.51 -4.42 -36.89
C HIS A 414 15.02 -3.29 -36.00
N THR A 415 15.72 -3.07 -34.87
CA THR A 415 15.53 -1.87 -34.05
C THR A 415 15.74 -0.62 -34.91
N ASN A 416 14.93 0.43 -34.67
CA ASN A 416 15.05 1.67 -35.42
C ASN A 416 16.42 2.32 -35.19
N ARG A 417 16.92 2.99 -36.23
CA ARG A 417 18.19 3.73 -36.20
C ARG A 417 18.01 5.08 -36.88
N SER A 418 18.67 6.12 -36.34
CA SER A 418 18.82 7.41 -37.01
C SER A 418 20.29 7.73 -37.19
N PHE A 419 20.68 8.15 -38.37
CA PHE A 419 22.01 8.64 -38.69
C PHE A 419 21.92 10.16 -38.80
N ILE A 420 22.59 10.86 -37.88
CA ILE A 420 22.54 12.32 -37.73
C ILE A 420 23.90 12.88 -38.12
N SER A 421 24.01 13.40 -39.31
CA SER A 421 25.22 14.11 -39.77
C SER A 421 25.23 15.49 -39.18
N LEU A 422 26.32 15.89 -38.51
CA LEU A 422 26.49 17.17 -37.85
C LEU A 422 27.84 17.77 -38.25
N ASN A 423 27.83 19.02 -38.76
CA ASN A 423 29.08 19.70 -39.07
C ASN A 423 29.47 20.75 -38.01
N SER A 424 30.67 21.33 -38.17
CA SER A 424 31.22 22.34 -37.24
C SER A 424 30.38 23.66 -37.19
N LYS A 425 29.47 23.88 -38.14
CA LYS A 425 28.56 25.03 -38.15
C LYS A 425 27.25 24.75 -37.45
N GLY A 426 27.03 23.53 -36.96
CA GLY A 426 25.76 23.12 -36.33
C GLY A 426 24.67 22.73 -37.33
N GLU A 427 24.99 22.61 -38.63
CA GLU A 427 24.04 22.12 -39.63
C GLU A 427 23.85 20.60 -39.47
N THR A 428 22.60 20.12 -39.59
CA THR A 428 22.23 18.72 -39.44
C THR A 428 21.53 18.14 -40.65
N ALA A 429 21.82 16.86 -40.95
CA ALA A 429 21.02 16.07 -41.90
C ALA A 429 20.71 14.73 -41.23
N VAL A 430 19.46 14.27 -41.31
CA VAL A 430 19.00 13.08 -40.61
C VAL A 430 18.46 12.05 -41.59
N ILE A 431 18.95 10.81 -41.48
CA ILE A 431 18.43 9.64 -42.21
C ILE A 431 17.96 8.63 -41.19
N SER A 432 16.68 8.24 -41.20
CA SER A 432 16.10 7.32 -40.23
C SER A 432 15.61 6.02 -40.87
N SER A 433 15.97 4.91 -40.27
CA SER A 433 15.41 3.59 -40.53
C SER A 433 14.39 3.26 -39.44
N LEU A 434 13.12 3.18 -39.81
CA LEU A 434 12.00 2.96 -38.89
C LEU A 434 11.44 1.54 -39.01
N SER A 435 12.30 0.50 -39.10
CA SER A 435 11.91 -0.88 -39.35
C SER A 435 10.93 -1.41 -38.30
N ALA A 436 11.29 -1.36 -37.04
CA ALA A 436 10.44 -1.84 -35.94
C ALA A 436 9.13 -1.05 -35.84
N SER A 437 9.18 0.30 -35.93
CA SER A 437 7.99 1.13 -35.84
C SER A 437 7.00 0.89 -36.98
N LYS A 438 7.49 0.72 -38.22
CA LYS A 438 6.63 0.41 -39.38
C LYS A 438 5.97 -0.96 -39.32
N SER A 439 6.56 -1.92 -38.60
CA SER A 439 6.00 -3.26 -38.38
C SER A 439 5.03 -3.32 -37.18
N PHE A 440 4.80 -2.20 -36.50
CA PHE A 440 3.83 -2.10 -35.39
C PHE A 440 2.40 -2.33 -35.93
N ASN A 441 1.61 -3.11 -35.22
CA ASN A 441 0.25 -3.45 -35.65
C ASN A 441 -0.65 -3.76 -34.45
N MET A 442 -1.95 -4.02 -34.70
CA MET A 442 -2.96 -4.29 -33.67
C MET A 442 -2.62 -5.42 -32.72
N SER A 443 -1.79 -6.41 -33.13
CA SER A 443 -1.38 -7.50 -32.25
C SER A 443 -0.45 -7.03 -31.12
N ASN A 444 0.29 -5.95 -31.33
CA ASN A 444 1.23 -5.38 -30.35
C ASN A 444 0.50 -4.64 -29.21
N ILE A 445 -0.77 -4.33 -29.39
CA ILE A 445 -1.60 -3.62 -28.40
C ILE A 445 -2.71 -4.48 -27.78
N LYS A 446 -2.63 -5.81 -27.95
CA LYS A 446 -3.59 -6.71 -27.28
C LYS A 446 -3.50 -6.60 -25.78
N ASN A 447 -4.67 -6.46 -25.12
CA ASN A 447 -4.80 -6.42 -23.66
C ASN A 447 -4.07 -5.25 -22.97
N ILE A 448 -3.79 -4.15 -23.66
CA ILE A 448 -3.15 -2.97 -23.04
C ILE A 448 -4.12 -2.18 -22.14
N GLU A 449 -5.43 -2.37 -22.24
CA GLU A 449 -6.45 -1.63 -21.49
C GLU A 449 -6.20 -1.64 -19.98
N LYS A 450 -5.78 -2.78 -19.43
CA LYS A 450 -5.43 -2.92 -18.00
C LYS A 450 -4.32 -1.98 -17.52
N TYR A 451 -3.46 -1.49 -18.42
CA TYR A 451 -2.37 -0.58 -18.08
C TYR A 451 -2.80 0.89 -18.05
N PHE A 452 -4.00 1.21 -18.57
CA PHE A 452 -4.56 2.57 -18.51
C PHE A 452 -5.23 2.90 -17.18
N ASN A 453 -5.28 1.95 -16.25
CA ASN A 453 -5.80 2.20 -14.92
C ASN A 453 -4.93 3.23 -14.17
N ASN A 454 -5.54 4.36 -13.77
CA ASN A 454 -4.86 5.49 -13.11
C ASN A 454 -3.81 6.22 -13.96
N VAL A 455 -3.94 6.20 -15.28
CA VAL A 455 -3.14 7.00 -16.21
C VAL A 455 -3.85 8.34 -16.45
N GLY A 456 -3.13 9.46 -16.25
CA GLY A 456 -3.69 10.79 -16.46
C GLY A 456 -3.54 11.26 -17.89
N PHE A 457 -2.39 10.96 -18.53
CA PHE A 457 -2.09 11.38 -19.89
C PHE A 457 -1.48 10.24 -20.71
N CYS A 458 -1.92 10.12 -21.96
CA CYS A 458 -1.29 9.33 -23.00
C CYS A 458 -0.67 10.26 -24.04
N LEU A 459 0.66 10.24 -24.16
CA LEU A 459 1.39 10.97 -25.19
C LEU A 459 1.47 10.09 -26.43
N ILE A 460 1.04 10.60 -27.54
CA ILE A 460 1.01 9.87 -28.80
C ILE A 460 1.84 10.61 -29.83
N GLN A 461 2.77 9.89 -30.42
CA GLN A 461 3.55 10.37 -31.54
C GLN A 461 3.08 9.69 -32.84
N SER A 462 2.54 10.46 -33.76
CA SER A 462 2.13 9.94 -35.09
C SER A 462 3.32 9.72 -36.05
N GLY A 463 3.05 9.11 -37.18
CA GLY A 463 3.95 9.04 -38.34
C GLY A 463 4.93 7.89 -38.37
N SER A 464 5.34 7.35 -37.22
CA SER A 464 6.11 6.11 -37.15
C SER A 464 5.26 4.88 -36.82
N ILE A 465 4.03 5.09 -36.40
CA ILE A 465 3.06 4.07 -36.00
C ILE A 465 1.84 4.17 -36.93
N PRO A 466 1.23 3.05 -37.38
CA PRO A 466 0.03 3.06 -38.19
C PRO A 466 -1.14 3.79 -37.52
N THR A 467 -1.90 4.58 -38.31
CA THR A 467 -2.98 5.44 -37.78
C THR A 467 -4.10 4.64 -37.11
N ASP A 468 -4.41 3.45 -37.59
CA ASP A 468 -5.40 2.56 -36.98
C ASP A 468 -5.00 2.12 -35.55
N VAL A 469 -3.72 1.77 -35.34
CA VAL A 469 -3.17 1.45 -34.01
C VAL A 469 -3.22 2.68 -33.09
N LEU A 470 -2.83 3.84 -33.62
CA LEU A 470 -2.83 5.10 -32.91
C LEU A 470 -4.24 5.46 -32.42
N MET A 471 -5.25 5.32 -33.27
CA MET A 471 -6.65 5.59 -32.93
C MET A 471 -7.23 4.58 -31.95
N GLU A 472 -6.86 3.29 -32.06
CA GLU A 472 -7.29 2.28 -31.07
C GLU A 472 -6.71 2.57 -29.67
N VAL A 473 -5.41 2.90 -29.57
CA VAL A 473 -4.80 3.33 -28.30
C VAL A 473 -5.48 4.58 -27.76
N SER A 474 -5.83 5.54 -28.62
CA SER A 474 -6.56 6.74 -28.23
C SER A 474 -7.96 6.42 -27.70
N SER A 475 -8.67 5.49 -28.33
CA SER A 475 -9.98 5.03 -27.88
C SER A 475 -9.91 4.35 -26.50
N ILE A 476 -8.92 3.48 -26.30
CA ILE A 476 -8.66 2.82 -25.01
C ILE A 476 -8.35 3.86 -23.92
N ALA A 477 -7.46 4.82 -24.21
CA ALA A 477 -7.12 5.89 -23.30
C ALA A 477 -8.36 6.71 -22.89
N HIS A 478 -9.16 7.13 -23.87
CA HIS A 478 -10.37 7.93 -23.65
C HIS A 478 -11.41 7.17 -22.78
N LYS A 479 -11.64 5.88 -23.04
CA LYS A 479 -12.53 5.03 -22.24
C LYS A 479 -12.10 4.95 -20.77
N ASN A 480 -10.82 5.09 -20.49
CA ASN A 480 -10.24 5.07 -19.15
C ASN A 480 -10.03 6.48 -18.53
N ASN A 481 -10.67 7.52 -19.08
CA ASN A 481 -10.55 8.92 -18.65
C ASN A 481 -9.10 9.45 -18.68
N CYS A 482 -8.29 8.92 -19.58
CA CYS A 482 -6.92 9.35 -19.83
C CYS A 482 -6.93 10.42 -20.93
N LYS A 483 -6.39 11.60 -20.65
CA LYS A 483 -6.27 12.71 -21.63
C LYS A 483 -5.16 12.41 -22.63
N ILE A 484 -5.32 12.88 -23.88
CA ILE A 484 -4.39 12.60 -24.97
C ILE A 484 -3.68 13.87 -25.43
N ILE A 485 -2.35 13.79 -25.46
CA ILE A 485 -1.47 14.78 -26.10
C ILE A 485 -0.93 14.15 -27.39
N LEU A 486 -1.30 14.71 -28.53
CA LEU A 486 -0.84 14.24 -29.83
C LEU A 486 0.24 15.17 -30.41
N LYS A 487 1.43 14.60 -30.66
CA LYS A 487 2.52 15.22 -31.43
C LYS A 487 2.49 14.68 -32.85
N PRO A 488 2.15 15.51 -33.85
CA PRO A 488 2.29 15.10 -35.25
C PRO A 488 3.77 14.96 -35.62
N PHE A 489 4.08 13.92 -36.37
CA PHE A 489 5.43 13.67 -36.89
C PHE A 489 5.33 12.85 -38.18
N LEU A 490 6.01 13.28 -39.24
CA LEU A 490 6.04 12.60 -40.54
C LEU A 490 4.66 12.28 -41.15
N ILE A 491 3.61 13.03 -40.79
CA ILE A 491 2.29 12.94 -41.41
C ILE A 491 2.11 14.08 -42.44
N ASN A 492 1.38 13.76 -43.51
CA ASN A 492 1.09 14.72 -44.57
C ASN A 492 -0.34 15.22 -44.57
N SER A 493 -1.19 14.58 -43.79
CA SER A 493 -2.59 14.93 -43.59
C SER A 493 -3.03 14.63 -42.18
N ILE A 494 -4.06 15.31 -41.73
CA ILE A 494 -4.76 15.07 -40.46
C ILE A 494 -5.90 14.05 -40.63
N ASP A 495 -6.14 13.57 -41.84
CA ASP A 495 -7.16 12.58 -42.15
C ASP A 495 -6.94 11.29 -41.38
N GLY A 496 -8.03 10.76 -40.82
CA GLY A 496 -8.01 9.57 -39.98
C GLY A 496 -7.73 9.81 -38.49
N ILE A 497 -7.38 11.04 -38.09
CA ILE A 497 -7.34 11.46 -36.70
C ILE A 497 -8.75 11.83 -36.27
N VAL A 498 -9.23 11.22 -35.17
CA VAL A 498 -10.53 11.52 -34.56
C VAL A 498 -10.34 12.65 -33.56
N PRO A 499 -10.79 13.88 -33.85
CA PRO A 499 -10.45 15.05 -33.05
C PRO A 499 -11.00 15.01 -31.64
N ASP A 500 -12.18 14.41 -31.42
CA ASP A 500 -12.81 14.26 -30.10
C ASP A 500 -11.97 13.44 -29.10
N LEU A 501 -11.07 12.60 -29.62
CA LEU A 501 -10.14 11.82 -28.78
C LEU A 501 -8.90 12.61 -28.37
N ILE A 502 -8.65 13.80 -28.97
CA ILE A 502 -7.42 14.57 -28.76
C ILE A 502 -7.71 15.77 -27.86
N ASP A 503 -7.08 15.79 -26.68
CA ASP A 503 -7.24 16.89 -25.73
C ASP A 503 -6.26 18.05 -26.02
N ILE A 504 -5.02 17.73 -26.41
CA ILE A 504 -3.99 18.72 -26.74
C ILE A 504 -3.25 18.27 -28.01
N PHE A 505 -3.15 19.14 -29.00
CA PHE A 505 -2.42 18.92 -30.24
C PHE A 505 -1.19 19.83 -30.29
N VAL A 506 0.00 19.24 -30.47
CA VAL A 506 1.28 19.98 -30.34
C VAL A 506 2.13 19.86 -31.61
N PRO A 507 1.77 20.52 -32.71
CA PRO A 507 2.62 20.62 -33.90
C PRO A 507 3.76 21.64 -33.68
N ASN A 508 4.85 21.50 -34.47
CA ASN A 508 5.76 22.62 -34.68
C ASN A 508 5.24 23.55 -35.80
N ARG A 509 5.94 24.67 -36.04
CA ARG A 509 5.58 25.65 -37.07
C ARG A 509 5.36 25.01 -38.46
N GLU A 510 6.32 24.22 -38.92
CA GLU A 510 6.26 23.57 -40.22
C GLU A 510 5.12 22.55 -40.32
N GLU A 511 4.97 21.72 -39.33
CA GLU A 511 3.89 20.74 -39.23
C GLU A 511 2.53 21.44 -39.23
N ALA A 512 2.38 22.52 -38.45
CA ALA A 512 1.14 23.28 -38.36
C ALA A 512 0.72 23.86 -39.72
N LEU A 513 1.62 24.59 -40.38
CA LEU A 513 1.36 25.22 -41.68
C LEU A 513 1.09 24.19 -42.77
N LYS A 514 1.87 23.11 -42.81
CA LYS A 514 1.71 22.03 -43.78
C LYS A 514 0.38 21.30 -43.62
N LEU A 515 0.03 20.89 -42.39
CA LEU A 515 -1.18 20.09 -42.10
C LEU A 515 -2.46 20.91 -42.28
N SER A 516 -2.41 22.21 -42.02
CA SER A 516 -3.55 23.12 -42.22
C SER A 516 -3.64 23.71 -43.64
N ASN A 517 -2.59 23.56 -44.43
CA ASN A 517 -2.44 24.22 -45.72
C ASN A 517 -2.66 25.76 -45.65
N THR A 518 -2.11 26.38 -44.59
CA THR A 518 -2.18 27.81 -44.33
C THR A 518 -0.78 28.45 -44.37
N THR A 519 -0.72 29.79 -44.40
CA THR A 519 0.54 30.53 -44.46
C THR A 519 0.91 31.25 -43.16
N ASN A 520 0.01 31.28 -42.18
CA ASN A 520 0.27 31.89 -40.89
C ASN A 520 -0.21 30.99 -39.73
N ILE A 521 0.32 31.23 -38.54
CA ILE A 521 0.13 30.39 -37.36
C ILE A 521 -1.28 30.50 -36.78
N GLU A 522 -1.89 31.69 -36.82
CA GLU A 522 -3.24 31.92 -36.31
C GLU A 522 -4.27 31.18 -37.16
N ASP A 523 -4.15 31.22 -38.47
CA ASP A 523 -5.03 30.46 -39.37
C ASP A 523 -4.84 28.97 -39.25
N ALA A 524 -3.59 28.50 -39.01
CA ALA A 524 -3.30 27.10 -38.72
C ALA A 524 -3.98 26.65 -37.43
N ALA A 525 -3.86 27.41 -36.36
CA ALA A 525 -4.52 27.09 -35.08
C ALA A 525 -6.05 27.06 -35.23
N ASN A 526 -6.62 28.07 -35.92
CA ASN A 526 -8.05 28.13 -36.19
C ASN A 526 -8.56 26.96 -37.05
N PHE A 527 -7.75 26.47 -37.99
CA PHE A 527 -8.06 25.28 -38.76
C PHE A 527 -8.23 24.07 -37.85
N PHE A 528 -7.28 23.80 -36.94
CA PHE A 528 -7.34 22.65 -36.02
C PHE A 528 -8.49 22.76 -35.02
N LEU A 529 -8.80 23.96 -34.52
CA LEU A 529 -9.96 24.19 -33.66
C LEU A 529 -11.29 23.90 -34.40
N ARG A 530 -11.42 24.33 -35.66
CA ARG A 530 -12.59 24.00 -36.48
C ARG A 530 -12.68 22.50 -36.82
N TYR A 531 -11.54 21.83 -36.92
CA TYR A 531 -11.48 20.39 -37.11
C TYR A 531 -12.02 19.63 -35.88
N GLY A 532 -12.09 20.30 -34.71
CA GLY A 532 -12.66 19.76 -33.46
C GLY A 532 -11.65 19.52 -32.34
N ILE A 533 -10.38 19.89 -32.54
CA ILE A 533 -9.35 19.76 -31.48
C ILE A 533 -9.59 20.86 -30.43
N LYS A 534 -9.51 20.47 -29.13
CA LYS A 534 -9.85 21.36 -28.01
C LYS A 534 -8.78 22.42 -27.73
N ASN A 535 -7.51 22.00 -27.69
CA ASN A 535 -6.37 22.85 -27.37
C ASN A 535 -5.25 22.62 -28.40
N VAL A 536 -4.76 23.70 -28.99
CA VAL A 536 -3.69 23.69 -29.99
C VAL A 536 -2.50 24.47 -29.45
N ILE A 537 -1.33 23.83 -29.39
CA ILE A 537 -0.07 24.43 -28.92
C ILE A 537 0.94 24.30 -30.06
N ILE A 538 1.29 25.39 -30.73
CA ILE A 538 2.24 25.39 -31.83
C ILE A 538 3.59 25.87 -31.34
N THR A 539 4.62 25.02 -31.41
CA THR A 539 5.99 25.40 -31.05
C THR A 539 6.63 26.17 -32.19
N LEU A 540 7.25 27.33 -31.91
CA LEU A 540 7.73 28.31 -32.88
C LEU A 540 9.25 28.52 -32.82
N ASP A 541 10.00 27.55 -32.33
CA ASP A 541 11.45 27.59 -32.13
C ASP A 541 11.89 28.80 -31.27
N LYS A 542 12.72 29.69 -31.84
CA LYS A 542 13.19 30.91 -31.17
C LYS A 542 12.07 31.93 -30.88
N ASP A 543 10.94 31.82 -31.56
CA ASP A 543 9.79 32.71 -31.40
C ASP A 543 8.83 32.22 -30.30
N GLY A 544 9.18 31.12 -29.59
CA GLY A 544 8.43 30.65 -28.45
C GLY A 544 7.29 29.69 -28.78
N VAL A 545 6.09 29.94 -28.26
CA VAL A 545 4.92 29.05 -28.40
C VAL A 545 3.65 29.87 -28.63
N TYR A 546 2.82 29.42 -29.57
CA TYR A 546 1.47 29.94 -29.76
C TYR A 546 0.44 28.92 -29.28
N PHE A 547 -0.39 29.33 -28.34
CA PHE A 547 -1.50 28.54 -27.78
C PHE A 547 -2.83 29.11 -28.25
N SER A 548 -3.79 28.24 -28.57
CA SER A 548 -5.16 28.63 -28.89
C SER A 548 -6.17 27.56 -28.52
N ASN A 549 -7.31 27.98 -27.98
CA ASN A 549 -8.47 27.14 -27.73
C ASN A 549 -9.77 27.93 -28.05
N SER A 550 -10.94 27.38 -27.70
CA SER A 550 -12.23 28.04 -27.94
C SER A 550 -12.46 29.33 -27.14
N LYS A 551 -11.62 29.63 -26.14
CA LYS A 551 -11.80 30.75 -25.20
C LYS A 551 -10.77 31.86 -25.42
N GLU A 552 -9.54 31.50 -25.75
CA GLU A 552 -8.41 32.43 -25.81
C GLU A 552 -7.32 31.96 -26.79
N SER A 553 -6.51 32.92 -27.21
CA SER A 553 -5.27 32.67 -27.90
C SER A 553 -4.16 33.50 -27.27
N LYS A 554 -2.98 32.90 -27.09
CA LYS A 554 -1.87 33.54 -26.39
C LYS A 554 -0.53 33.16 -27.01
N HIS A 555 0.36 34.12 -27.12
CA HIS A 555 1.75 33.90 -27.50
C HIS A 555 2.66 33.97 -26.27
N TYR A 556 3.58 33.03 -26.17
CA TYR A 556 4.59 32.94 -25.11
C TYR A 556 5.97 33.11 -25.74
N GLU A 557 6.74 34.09 -25.29
CA GLU A 557 8.09 34.33 -25.78
C GLU A 557 9.09 33.28 -25.28
N ALA A 558 10.06 32.89 -26.10
CA ALA A 558 11.09 31.93 -25.73
C ALA A 558 12.01 32.46 -24.65
N TYR A 559 12.47 31.60 -23.73
CA TYR A 559 13.49 31.95 -22.76
C TYR A 559 14.86 32.08 -23.46
N PRO A 560 15.65 33.14 -23.16
CA PRO A 560 16.97 33.33 -23.72
C PRO A 560 17.91 32.15 -23.36
N THR A 561 18.52 31.56 -24.38
CA THR A 561 19.49 30.46 -24.16
C THR A 561 20.51 30.42 -25.28
N ASN A 562 21.71 29.87 -24.98
CA ASN A 562 22.70 29.56 -26.02
C ASN A 562 22.35 28.21 -26.64
N ILE A 563 22.10 28.21 -27.93
CA ILE A 563 21.73 27.02 -28.69
C ILE A 563 23.01 26.23 -29.01
N ILE A 564 23.07 24.99 -28.53
CA ILE A 564 24.13 24.02 -28.84
C ILE A 564 23.61 22.94 -29.78
N ASP A 565 22.43 22.37 -29.47
CA ASP A 565 21.79 21.32 -30.25
C ASP A 565 20.28 21.54 -30.20
N GLN A 566 19.64 21.75 -31.33
CA GLN A 566 18.18 21.99 -31.41
C GLN A 566 17.35 20.72 -31.21
N THR A 567 18.00 19.56 -31.22
CA THR A 567 17.32 18.27 -31.12
C THR A 567 16.76 18.04 -29.73
N GLY A 568 15.54 17.52 -29.62
CA GLY A 568 14.91 17.20 -28.34
C GLY A 568 14.12 18.32 -27.65
N ALA A 569 14.19 19.57 -28.13
CA ALA A 569 13.44 20.70 -27.55
C ALA A 569 11.94 20.41 -27.38
N SER A 570 11.30 19.93 -28.44
CA SER A 570 9.87 19.58 -28.44
C SER A 570 9.54 18.41 -27.53
N ASP A 571 10.46 17.42 -27.38
CA ASP A 571 10.26 16.29 -26.47
C ASP A 571 10.36 16.73 -25.01
N GLY A 572 11.33 17.59 -24.67
CA GLY A 572 11.46 18.22 -23.37
C GLY A 572 10.24 19.09 -23.01
N PHE A 573 9.75 19.87 -23.99
CA PHE A 573 8.53 20.66 -23.85
C PHE A 573 7.33 19.77 -23.48
N ILE A 574 7.03 18.75 -24.28
CA ILE A 574 5.87 17.88 -24.10
C ILE A 574 5.96 17.07 -22.80
N SER A 575 7.15 16.58 -22.46
CA SER A 575 7.37 15.86 -21.20
C SER A 575 7.05 16.73 -19.99
N THR A 576 7.55 17.96 -19.97
CA THR A 576 7.32 18.90 -18.88
C THR A 576 5.88 19.38 -18.82
N LEU A 577 5.27 19.72 -19.97
CA LEU A 577 3.85 20.03 -20.08
C LEU A 577 3.00 18.93 -19.42
N THR A 578 3.27 17.68 -19.79
CA THR A 578 2.54 16.53 -19.26
C THR A 578 2.68 16.40 -17.75
N VAL A 579 3.90 16.55 -17.22
CA VAL A 579 4.14 16.42 -15.78
C VAL A 579 3.47 17.54 -15.00
N MET A 580 3.52 18.78 -15.49
CA MET A 580 2.86 19.92 -14.84
C MET A 580 1.34 19.73 -14.80
N LEU A 581 0.74 19.25 -15.88
CA LEU A 581 -0.70 18.93 -15.93
C LEU A 581 -1.07 17.74 -15.03
N LEU A 582 -0.19 16.73 -14.92
CA LEU A 582 -0.36 15.62 -13.97
C LEU A 582 -0.31 16.08 -12.50
N ASP A 583 0.46 17.14 -12.21
CA ASP A 583 0.56 17.77 -10.90
C ASP A 583 -0.60 18.75 -10.60
N GLY A 584 -1.54 18.89 -11.55
CA GLY A 584 -2.74 19.71 -11.41
C GLY A 584 -2.50 21.21 -11.64
N TYR A 585 -1.39 21.60 -12.28
CA TYR A 585 -1.19 22.99 -12.70
C TYR A 585 -2.07 23.32 -13.90
N ASP A 586 -2.48 24.58 -14.01
CA ASP A 586 -3.21 25.08 -15.16
C ASP A 586 -2.35 25.06 -16.44
N LEU A 587 -2.99 25.20 -17.58
CA LEU A 587 -2.32 25.06 -18.86
C LEU A 587 -1.30 26.21 -19.10
N ASP A 588 -1.57 27.41 -18.60
CA ASP A 588 -0.66 28.56 -18.71
C ASP A 588 0.65 28.30 -17.94
N SER A 589 0.54 27.86 -16.68
CA SER A 589 1.68 27.45 -15.85
C SER A 589 2.45 26.29 -16.47
N ALA A 590 1.74 25.30 -17.02
CA ALA A 590 2.34 24.14 -17.65
C ALA A 590 3.13 24.50 -18.92
N ILE A 591 2.61 25.39 -19.77
CA ILE A 591 3.30 25.90 -20.98
C ILE A 591 4.57 26.66 -20.57
N ASN A 592 4.49 27.58 -19.60
CA ASN A 592 5.65 28.35 -19.15
C ASN A 592 6.78 27.45 -18.63
N ALA A 593 6.46 26.47 -17.79
CA ALA A 593 7.44 25.50 -17.30
C ALA A 593 8.01 24.62 -18.43
N ALA A 594 7.17 24.22 -19.38
CA ALA A 594 7.57 23.43 -20.55
C ALA A 594 8.56 24.19 -21.46
N MET A 595 8.38 25.50 -21.63
CA MET A 595 9.31 26.35 -22.39
C MET A 595 10.69 26.45 -21.73
N ILE A 596 10.76 26.50 -20.39
CA ILE A 596 12.05 26.41 -19.67
C ILE A 596 12.76 25.09 -20.01
N SER A 597 12.03 23.97 -19.98
CA SER A 597 12.57 22.66 -20.31
C SER A 597 13.11 22.60 -21.74
N ALA A 598 12.35 23.13 -22.70
CA ALA A 598 12.79 23.21 -24.09
C ALA A 598 14.09 24.01 -24.23
N SER A 599 14.17 25.20 -23.61
CA SER A 599 15.38 26.05 -23.62
C SER A 599 16.57 25.36 -22.96
N TYR A 600 16.34 24.60 -21.87
CA TYR A 600 17.39 23.80 -21.22
C TYR A 600 17.89 22.67 -22.13
N CYS A 601 17.00 21.95 -22.82
CA CYS A 601 17.38 20.87 -23.72
C CYS A 601 18.31 21.35 -24.83
N ILE A 602 17.99 22.47 -25.51
CA ILE A 602 18.80 22.99 -26.63
C ILE A 602 20.15 23.59 -26.21
N SER A 603 20.36 23.79 -24.92
CA SER A 603 21.65 24.24 -24.36
C SER A 603 22.66 23.13 -24.12
N LYS A 604 22.34 21.88 -24.53
CA LYS A 604 23.19 20.69 -24.34
C LYS A 604 23.20 19.83 -25.61
N VAL A 605 24.23 18.99 -25.74
CA VAL A 605 24.31 17.99 -26.81
C VAL A 605 23.51 16.75 -26.46
N GLY A 606 22.78 16.21 -27.44
CA GLY A 606 22.00 14.98 -27.35
C GLY A 606 20.57 15.19 -26.84
N CYS A 607 19.67 14.25 -27.21
CA CYS A 607 18.25 14.38 -26.95
C CYS A 607 17.87 13.87 -25.55
N SER A 608 17.96 12.54 -25.33
CA SER A 608 17.54 11.93 -24.06
C SER A 608 18.43 12.35 -22.88
N SER A 609 19.73 12.59 -23.14
CA SER A 609 20.69 13.06 -22.14
C SER A 609 20.43 14.50 -21.66
N SER A 610 19.85 15.34 -22.53
CA SER A 610 19.56 16.75 -22.24
C SER A 610 18.23 17.00 -21.52
N MET A 611 17.37 15.96 -21.33
CA MET A 611 16.11 16.12 -20.62
C MET A 611 16.33 16.64 -19.21
N ILE A 612 15.58 17.68 -18.81
CA ILE A 612 15.69 18.35 -17.52
C ILE A 612 15.21 17.42 -16.39
N ASP A 613 15.88 17.45 -15.24
CA ASP A 613 15.42 16.82 -14.01
C ASP A 613 14.57 17.78 -13.14
N LYS A 614 13.86 17.22 -12.17
CA LYS A 614 12.92 17.97 -11.33
C LYS A 614 13.60 19.09 -10.54
N GLU A 615 14.75 18.81 -9.92
CA GLU A 615 15.47 19.80 -9.12
C GLU A 615 15.98 20.97 -9.98
N THR A 616 16.43 20.67 -11.19
CA THR A 616 16.90 21.70 -12.13
C THR A 616 15.73 22.53 -12.64
N LEU A 617 14.60 21.92 -12.98
CA LEU A 617 13.40 22.64 -13.37
C LEU A 617 12.93 23.60 -12.29
N ASP A 618 12.86 23.13 -11.02
CA ASP A 618 12.44 23.95 -9.90
C ASP A 618 13.35 25.15 -9.66
N ARG A 619 14.68 24.99 -9.85
CA ARG A 619 15.65 26.10 -9.79
C ARG A 619 15.41 27.14 -10.88
N TYR A 620 15.09 26.72 -12.09
CA TYR A 620 14.78 27.65 -13.19
C TYR A 620 13.44 28.35 -13.00
N ILE A 621 12.40 27.65 -12.51
CA ILE A 621 11.12 28.24 -12.13
C ILE A 621 11.35 29.36 -11.11
N ALA A 622 12.14 29.09 -10.06
CA ALA A 622 12.50 30.10 -9.07
C ALA A 622 13.34 31.24 -9.65
N LYS A 623 14.32 30.94 -10.51
CA LYS A 623 15.17 31.96 -11.18
C LYS A 623 14.37 32.95 -12.02
N TYR A 624 13.34 32.47 -12.71
CA TYR A 624 12.47 33.31 -13.55
C TYR A 624 11.27 33.87 -12.80
N ASN A 625 11.17 33.65 -11.47
CA ASN A 625 10.05 34.09 -10.62
C ASN A 625 8.68 33.71 -11.18
N LEU A 626 8.55 32.51 -11.76
CA LEU A 626 7.28 32.06 -12.32
C LEU A 626 6.28 31.79 -11.19
N VAL A 627 5.12 32.43 -11.28
CA VAL A 627 3.97 32.11 -10.42
C VAL A 627 3.21 30.98 -11.09
N LEU A 628 3.16 29.84 -10.44
CA LEU A 628 2.46 28.65 -10.93
C LEU A 628 1.12 28.52 -10.23
N THR A 629 0.06 28.40 -11.01
CA THR A 629 -1.31 28.26 -10.55
C THR A 629 -1.78 26.82 -10.74
N LYS A 630 -2.53 26.28 -9.80
CA LYS A 630 -3.18 24.97 -9.96
C LYS A 630 -4.64 25.18 -10.36
N GLU A 631 -5.16 24.25 -11.20
CA GLU A 631 -6.60 24.19 -11.45
C GLU A 631 -7.33 23.96 -10.12
N GLU A 632 -8.38 24.72 -9.85
CA GLU A 632 -9.28 24.44 -8.73
C GLU A 632 -9.96 23.11 -8.99
N ALA A 633 -9.88 22.18 -8.00
CA ALA A 633 -10.32 20.79 -8.12
C ALA A 633 -11.87 20.68 -8.20
#